data_2ca5d2e0e97b29ecde041342eed27811
#
_entry.id   2ca5d2e0e97b29ecde041342eed27811
#
_cell.length_a   1.000
_cell.length_b   1.000
_cell.length_c   1.000
_cell.angle_alpha   90.00
_cell.angle_beta   90.00
_cell.angle_gamma   90.00
#
_symmetry.space_group_name_H-M   'P 1'
#
loop_
_entity.id
_entity.type
_entity.pdbx_description
1 polymer ?
#
loop_
_entity_poly.entity_id
_entity_poly.type
_entity_poly.pdbx_seq_one_letter_code
_entity_poly.pdbx_strand_id
1 'polypeptide(L)'
;INSLQQKLADKLGKASGYDDYSLFLINSGAEANENALKLASFHNGKKRVIAFKHAFHGRTSAAVRVTDNPKIIAPVNEDLAVTYLPLNDSAAVEAELQKGDVSSVIIEGIQGVGGIQLPTDDFMKELRTLCTKYEACLILDEIQSGYGRSGKFFAHQYARIKPDLITVAKGIGNGFPMSGLLI
;
A
#
# COMPACT_ATOMS: atom_id res chain seq x y z
N ILE A 1 -7.59 -23.18 -9.34
CA ILE A 1 -7.35 -21.88 -10.00
C ILE A 1 -8.18 -21.84 -11.28
N ASN A 2 -8.91 -20.76 -11.49
CA ASN A 2 -9.72 -20.53 -12.66
C ASN A 2 -8.82 -19.97 -13.79
N SER A 3 -8.99 -20.45 -15.04
CA SER A 3 -8.19 -20.03 -16.19
C SER A 3 -8.27 -18.52 -16.47
N LEU A 4 -9.39 -17.87 -16.16
CA LEU A 4 -9.54 -16.41 -16.28
C LEU A 4 -8.71 -15.66 -15.26
N GLN A 5 -8.60 -16.17 -14.03
CA GLN A 5 -7.74 -15.58 -12.98
C GLN A 5 -6.27 -15.66 -13.38
N GLN A 6 -5.82 -16.81 -13.92
CA GLN A 6 -4.46 -16.94 -14.43
C GLN A 6 -4.19 -15.95 -15.59
N LYS A 7 -5.12 -15.88 -16.54
CA LYS A 7 -5.00 -14.94 -17.68
C LYS A 7 -4.98 -13.49 -17.24
N LEU A 8 -5.70 -13.13 -16.17
CA LEU A 8 -5.66 -11.80 -15.60
C LEU A 8 -4.29 -11.53 -14.95
N ALA A 9 -3.77 -12.46 -14.14
CA ALA A 9 -2.47 -12.33 -13.50
C ALA A 9 -1.36 -12.11 -14.55
N ASP A 10 -1.33 -12.93 -15.60
CA ASP A 10 -0.34 -12.83 -16.69
C ASP A 10 -0.44 -11.47 -17.41
N LYS A 11 -1.67 -11.02 -17.72
CA LYS A 11 -1.88 -9.73 -18.39
C LYS A 11 -1.52 -8.55 -17.50
N LEU A 12 -1.89 -8.61 -16.23
CA LEU A 12 -1.59 -7.57 -15.27
C LEU A 12 -0.08 -7.46 -15.06
N GLY A 13 0.61 -8.56 -14.84
CA GLY A 13 2.06 -8.61 -14.69
C GLY A 13 2.77 -7.96 -15.89
N LYS A 14 2.44 -8.41 -17.11
CA LYS A 14 3.01 -7.85 -18.35
C LYS A 14 2.71 -6.36 -18.53
N ALA A 15 1.49 -5.92 -18.27
CA ALA A 15 1.09 -4.54 -18.47
C ALA A 15 1.69 -3.58 -17.44
N SER A 16 1.89 -4.05 -16.22
CA SER A 16 2.42 -3.26 -15.11
C SER A 16 3.95 -3.33 -14.99
N GLY A 17 4.59 -4.33 -15.62
CA GLY A 17 6.02 -4.62 -15.45
C GLY A 17 6.35 -5.38 -14.17
N TYR A 18 5.37 -6.07 -13.58
CA TYR A 18 5.48 -6.89 -12.37
C TYR A 18 5.10 -8.34 -12.67
N ASP A 19 5.65 -8.91 -13.73
CA ASP A 19 5.40 -10.29 -14.17
C ASP A 19 6.05 -11.35 -13.27
N ASP A 20 6.94 -10.92 -12.39
CA ASP A 20 7.54 -11.72 -11.32
C ASP A 20 6.74 -11.70 -10.00
N TYR A 21 5.63 -10.94 -9.93
CA TYR A 21 4.74 -10.90 -8.77
C TYR A 21 3.57 -11.87 -8.93
N SER A 22 3.20 -12.52 -7.82
CA SER A 22 1.96 -13.29 -7.74
C SER A 22 0.76 -12.38 -7.52
N LEU A 23 -0.39 -12.70 -8.12
CA LEU A 23 -1.64 -11.98 -7.92
C LEU A 23 -2.57 -12.75 -6.98
N PHE A 24 -2.89 -12.16 -5.83
CA PHE A 24 -3.94 -12.64 -4.92
C PHE A 24 -5.20 -11.80 -5.12
N LEU A 25 -6.27 -12.43 -5.65
CA LEU A 25 -7.55 -11.76 -5.94
C LEU A 25 -8.42 -11.64 -4.71
N ILE A 26 -9.06 -10.49 -4.56
CA ILE A 26 -9.88 -10.10 -3.42
C ILE A 26 -11.07 -9.27 -3.95
N ASN A 27 -11.98 -8.77 -3.09
CA ASN A 27 -13.22 -8.14 -3.55
C ASN A 27 -13.21 -6.60 -3.45
N SER A 28 -12.45 -6.02 -2.54
CA SER A 28 -12.42 -4.56 -2.33
C SER A 28 -11.02 -4.05 -2.04
N GLY A 29 -10.80 -2.75 -2.29
CA GLY A 29 -9.50 -2.12 -1.97
C GLY A 29 -9.16 -2.17 -0.48
N ALA A 30 -10.16 -2.00 0.39
CA ALA A 30 -9.95 -2.10 1.83
C ALA A 30 -9.47 -3.52 2.23
N GLU A 31 -10.06 -4.57 1.66
CA GLU A 31 -9.62 -5.94 1.87
C GLU A 31 -8.23 -6.21 1.29
N ALA A 32 -7.87 -5.58 0.17
CA ALA A 32 -6.53 -5.69 -0.39
C ALA A 32 -5.49 -5.10 0.58
N ASN A 33 -5.73 -3.91 1.13
CA ASN A 33 -4.88 -3.30 2.15
C ASN A 33 -4.84 -4.11 3.45
N GLU A 34 -5.98 -4.63 3.90
CA GLU A 34 -6.07 -5.52 5.06
C GLU A 34 -5.16 -6.75 4.91
N ASN A 35 -5.18 -7.40 3.75
CA ASN A 35 -4.35 -8.57 3.48
C ASN A 35 -2.87 -8.19 3.30
N ALA A 36 -2.55 -7.04 2.71
CA ALA A 36 -1.18 -6.56 2.59
C ALA A 36 -0.54 -6.32 3.97
N LEU A 37 -1.24 -5.63 4.87
CA LEU A 37 -0.81 -5.39 6.24
C LEU A 37 -0.59 -6.70 7.02
N LYS A 38 -1.53 -7.65 6.86
CA LYS A 38 -1.46 -8.96 7.49
C LYS A 38 -0.28 -9.78 6.99
N LEU A 39 -0.05 -9.81 5.68
CA LEU A 39 1.09 -10.52 5.09
C LEU A 39 2.42 -9.93 5.54
N ALA A 40 2.57 -8.62 5.56
CA ALA A 40 3.76 -7.95 6.06
C ALA A 40 4.08 -8.33 7.51
N SER A 41 3.06 -8.36 8.37
CA SER A 41 3.20 -8.76 9.78
C SER A 41 3.55 -10.25 9.92
N PHE A 42 3.00 -11.14 9.10
CA PHE A 42 3.41 -12.54 9.08
C PHE A 42 4.86 -12.73 8.62
N HIS A 43 5.29 -11.95 7.63
CA HIS A 43 6.63 -12.05 7.05
C HIS A 43 7.74 -11.76 8.06
N ASN A 44 7.58 -10.70 8.88
CA ASN A 44 8.65 -10.24 9.78
C ASN A 44 8.32 -10.33 11.28
N GLY A 45 7.11 -10.77 11.64
CA GLY A 45 6.68 -10.94 13.03
C GLY A 45 6.42 -9.64 13.80
N LYS A 46 6.53 -8.49 13.14
CA LYS A 46 6.33 -7.17 13.74
C LYS A 46 4.85 -6.74 13.66
N LYS A 47 4.45 -5.73 14.45
CA LYS A 47 3.02 -5.38 14.60
C LYS A 47 2.67 -3.96 14.17
N ARG A 48 3.55 -2.98 14.44
CA ARG A 48 3.25 -1.58 14.21
C ARG A 48 3.36 -1.23 12.73
N VAL A 49 2.50 -0.31 12.27
CA VAL A 49 2.48 0.18 10.90
C VAL A 49 2.78 1.67 10.87
N ILE A 50 3.56 2.12 9.91
CA ILE A 50 3.69 3.53 9.57
C ILE A 50 2.73 3.84 8.43
N ALA A 51 1.91 4.86 8.61
CA ALA A 51 1.07 5.47 7.59
C ALA A 51 1.33 6.98 7.53
N PHE A 52 0.74 7.68 6.58
CA PHE A 52 1.00 9.11 6.40
C PHE A 52 -0.24 9.95 6.71
N LYS A 53 -0.03 11.19 7.14
CA LYS A 53 -1.11 12.15 7.35
C LYS A 53 -1.90 12.33 6.07
N HIS A 54 -3.21 12.49 6.21
CA HIS A 54 -4.19 12.61 5.11
C HIS A 54 -4.36 11.35 4.26
N ALA A 55 -3.74 10.21 4.61
CA ALA A 55 -3.89 8.96 3.89
C ALA A 55 -5.30 8.38 4.01
N PHE A 56 -5.73 7.67 2.95
CA PHE A 56 -6.97 6.90 2.94
C PHE A 56 -6.73 5.51 2.35
N HIS A 57 -6.87 4.47 3.18
CA HIS A 57 -6.62 3.08 2.78
C HIS A 57 -7.84 2.16 2.90
N GLY A 58 -8.96 2.67 3.39
CA GLY A 58 -10.20 1.91 3.50
C GLY A 58 -10.91 2.06 4.85
N ARG A 59 -11.92 1.21 5.06
CA ARG A 59 -12.81 1.28 6.24
C ARG A 59 -13.01 -0.07 6.94
N THR A 60 -12.31 -1.12 6.52
CA THR A 60 -12.23 -2.38 7.25
C THR A 60 -11.28 -2.26 8.43
N SER A 61 -11.16 -3.27 9.27
CA SER A 61 -10.56 -3.16 10.60
C SER A 61 -9.14 -2.56 10.62
N ALA A 62 -8.17 -3.17 9.94
CA ALA A 62 -6.81 -2.63 9.88
C ALA A 62 -6.71 -1.47 8.86
N ALA A 63 -7.43 -1.53 7.74
CA ALA A 63 -7.41 -0.47 6.73
C ALA A 63 -7.92 0.87 7.25
N VAL A 64 -8.93 0.89 8.16
CA VAL A 64 -9.38 2.13 8.79
C VAL A 64 -8.35 2.69 9.76
N ARG A 65 -7.56 1.81 10.40
CA ARG A 65 -6.50 2.24 11.33
C ARG A 65 -5.30 2.87 10.64
N VAL A 66 -5.06 2.58 9.38
CA VAL A 66 -4.02 3.24 8.57
C VAL A 66 -4.57 4.41 7.73
N THR A 67 -5.88 4.67 7.83
CA THR A 67 -6.55 5.86 7.28
C THR A 67 -6.50 6.99 8.31
N ASP A 68 -5.93 8.15 7.94
CA ASP A 68 -5.80 9.31 8.84
C ASP A 68 -7.12 10.07 8.96
N ASN A 69 -8.10 9.42 9.61
CA ASN A 69 -9.39 10.04 9.93
C ASN A 69 -9.98 9.43 11.22
N PRO A 70 -9.73 10.03 12.38
CA PRO A 70 -10.22 9.50 13.65
C PRO A 70 -11.76 9.44 13.76
N LYS A 71 -12.50 10.18 12.93
CA LYS A 71 -13.97 10.20 12.97
C LYS A 71 -14.63 8.92 12.45
N ILE A 72 -13.88 8.06 11.75
CA ILE A 72 -14.40 6.81 11.18
C ILE A 72 -13.82 5.56 11.86
N ILE A 73 -12.99 5.74 12.89
CA ILE A 73 -12.43 4.64 13.69
C ILE A 73 -13.42 4.31 14.79
N ALA A 74 -14.02 3.14 14.74
CA ALA A 74 -14.87 2.64 15.82
C ALA A 74 -14.02 1.97 16.93
N PRO A 75 -14.50 1.86 18.18
CA PRO A 75 -13.75 1.21 19.27
C PRO A 75 -13.23 -0.19 18.91
N VAL A 76 -14.00 -0.97 18.16
CA VAL A 76 -13.60 -2.30 17.68
C VAL A 76 -12.38 -2.32 16.75
N ASN A 77 -11.97 -1.16 16.23
CA ASN A 77 -10.86 -1.04 15.29
C ASN A 77 -9.55 -0.56 15.96
N GLU A 78 -9.53 -0.27 17.27
CA GLU A 78 -8.43 0.49 17.90
C GLU A 78 -7.14 -0.31 18.14
N ASP A 79 -7.17 -1.64 18.06
CA ASP A 79 -6.06 -2.51 18.50
C ASP A 79 -4.79 -2.44 17.63
N LEU A 80 -4.86 -2.03 16.37
CA LEU A 80 -3.69 -1.91 15.53
C LEU A 80 -2.88 -0.66 15.88
N ALA A 81 -1.62 -0.86 16.27
CA ALA A 81 -0.67 0.23 16.51
C ALA A 81 -0.23 0.88 15.19
N VAL A 82 -0.54 2.15 15.03
CA VAL A 82 -0.18 2.94 13.84
C VAL A 82 0.51 4.23 14.24
N THR A 83 1.58 4.57 13.51
CA THR A 83 2.23 5.89 13.60
C THR A 83 1.96 6.67 12.32
N TYR A 84 1.37 7.86 12.44
CA TYR A 84 1.12 8.75 11.31
C TYR A 84 2.21 9.79 11.19
N LEU A 85 2.90 9.81 10.06
CA LEU A 85 4.00 10.73 9.79
C LEU A 85 3.62 11.76 8.71
N PRO A 86 4.28 12.94 8.69
CA PRO A 86 4.17 13.85 7.57
C PRO A 86 4.65 13.18 6.27
N LEU A 87 4.02 13.50 5.15
CA LEU A 87 4.51 13.09 3.84
C LEU A 87 5.83 13.83 3.53
N ASN A 88 6.77 13.16 2.88
CA ASN A 88 8.08 13.70 2.49
C ASN A 88 9.04 14.01 3.66
N ASP A 89 8.87 13.36 4.82
CA ASP A 89 9.77 13.45 5.97
C ASP A 89 10.49 12.12 6.23
N SER A 90 11.58 11.89 5.49
CA SER A 90 12.37 10.66 5.61
C SER A 90 13.04 10.51 6.96
N ALA A 91 13.42 11.62 7.60
CA ALA A 91 14.04 11.59 8.94
C ALA A 91 13.06 11.08 9.99
N ALA A 92 11.80 11.52 9.94
CA ALA A 92 10.76 11.01 10.83
C ALA A 92 10.49 9.51 10.57
N VAL A 93 10.50 9.07 9.32
CA VAL A 93 10.35 7.65 8.98
C VAL A 93 11.50 6.83 9.54
N GLU A 94 12.74 7.26 9.36
CA GLU A 94 13.91 6.54 9.87
C GLU A 94 13.90 6.45 11.39
N ALA A 95 13.58 7.52 12.09
CA ALA A 95 13.49 7.54 13.56
C ALA A 95 12.45 6.53 14.09
N GLU A 96 11.35 6.33 13.39
CA GLU A 96 10.34 5.33 13.76
C GLU A 96 10.76 3.91 13.41
N LEU A 97 11.40 3.69 12.27
CA LEU A 97 11.90 2.38 11.84
C LEU A 97 13.02 1.85 12.76
N GLN A 98 13.86 2.74 13.29
CA GLN A 98 14.93 2.40 14.25
C GLN A 98 14.42 1.71 15.52
N LYS A 99 13.14 1.89 15.87
CA LYS A 99 12.54 1.23 17.05
C LYS A 99 12.41 -0.31 16.87
N GLY A 100 12.51 -0.82 15.65
CA GLY A 100 12.58 -2.24 15.33
C GLY A 100 11.26 -3.01 15.34
N ASP A 101 10.13 -2.36 15.61
CA ASP A 101 8.80 -2.97 15.77
C ASP A 101 7.84 -2.75 14.59
N VAL A 102 8.29 -2.02 13.56
CA VAL A 102 7.49 -1.69 12.38
C VAL A 102 7.43 -2.86 11.40
N SER A 103 6.22 -3.38 11.15
CA SER A 103 5.97 -4.44 10.18
C SER A 103 6.00 -3.92 8.75
N SER A 104 5.40 -2.77 8.53
CA SER A 104 5.24 -2.20 7.20
C SER A 104 5.08 -0.68 7.21
N VAL A 105 5.41 -0.09 6.08
CA VAL A 105 5.07 1.28 5.72
C VAL A 105 4.08 1.22 4.57
N ILE A 106 2.89 1.82 4.73
CA ILE A 106 1.88 1.89 3.67
C ILE A 106 1.76 3.32 3.16
N ILE A 107 1.75 3.48 1.84
CA ILE A 107 1.70 4.78 1.18
C ILE A 107 0.92 4.71 -0.12
N GLU A 108 0.13 5.75 -0.42
CA GLU A 108 -0.48 5.94 -1.75
C GLU A 108 0.57 6.50 -2.73
N GLY A 109 0.55 6.05 -3.97
CA GLY A 109 1.38 6.67 -5.02
C GLY A 109 1.02 8.14 -5.25
N ILE A 110 -0.27 8.48 -5.08
CA ILE A 110 -0.83 9.85 -5.00
C ILE A 110 -1.96 9.79 -3.97
N GLN A 111 -1.92 10.59 -2.93
CA GLN A 111 -3.02 10.68 -1.97
C GLN A 111 -4.23 11.38 -2.61
N GLY A 112 -5.21 10.60 -3.02
CA GLY A 112 -6.39 11.14 -3.70
C GLY A 112 -7.37 11.82 -2.74
N VAL A 113 -7.82 11.12 -1.72
CA VAL A 113 -8.78 11.60 -0.71
C VAL A 113 -8.17 12.73 0.14
N GLY A 114 -6.87 12.68 0.38
CA GLY A 114 -6.12 13.69 1.11
C GLY A 114 -5.93 15.04 0.39
N GLY A 115 -6.57 15.24 -0.77
CA GLY A 115 -6.50 16.50 -1.52
C GLY A 115 -5.33 16.56 -2.51
N ILE A 116 -5.04 15.46 -3.18
CA ILE A 116 -4.01 15.32 -4.22
C ILE A 116 -2.61 15.70 -3.69
N GLN A 117 -2.21 15.05 -2.61
CA GLN A 117 -0.84 15.18 -2.10
C GLN A 117 0.09 14.21 -2.82
N LEU A 118 1.27 14.68 -3.22
CA LEU A 118 2.25 13.86 -3.93
C LEU A 118 3.50 13.63 -3.07
N PRO A 119 3.90 12.37 -2.87
CA PRO A 119 5.24 12.07 -2.41
C PRO A 119 6.25 12.49 -3.50
N THR A 120 7.39 13.04 -3.11
CA THR A 120 8.47 13.31 -4.06
C THR A 120 9.15 12.01 -4.48
N ASP A 121 9.74 11.99 -5.67
CA ASP A 121 10.48 10.81 -6.16
C ASP A 121 11.65 10.46 -5.24
N ASP A 122 12.32 11.46 -4.67
CA ASP A 122 13.45 11.23 -3.77
C ASP A 122 12.99 10.66 -2.44
N PHE A 123 11.89 11.17 -1.87
CA PHE A 123 11.27 10.58 -0.69
C PHE A 123 10.89 9.10 -0.91
N MET A 124 10.31 8.77 -2.05
CA MET A 124 9.94 7.39 -2.38
C MET A 124 11.17 6.46 -2.48
N LYS A 125 12.29 6.94 -3.05
CA LYS A 125 13.55 6.19 -3.11
C LYS A 125 14.16 5.99 -1.71
N GLU A 126 14.18 7.04 -0.89
CA GLU A 126 14.61 6.96 0.50
C GLU A 126 13.74 6.01 1.30
N LEU A 127 12.42 6.09 1.16
CA LEU A 127 11.47 5.21 1.81
C LEU A 127 11.74 3.73 1.47
N ARG A 128 11.98 3.40 0.19
CA ARG A 128 12.35 2.04 -0.21
C ARG A 128 13.66 1.60 0.45
N THR A 129 14.66 2.48 0.47
CA THR A 129 15.98 2.19 1.08
C THR A 129 15.84 1.94 2.58
N LEU A 130 15.10 2.79 3.28
CA LEU A 130 14.85 2.66 4.71
C LEU A 130 14.05 1.39 5.05
N CYS A 131 12.99 1.09 4.31
CA CYS A 131 12.23 -0.14 4.52
C CYS A 131 13.12 -1.39 4.36
N THR A 132 14.00 -1.41 3.35
CA THR A 132 14.96 -2.51 3.19
C THR A 132 15.95 -2.60 4.35
N LYS A 133 16.51 -1.47 4.76
CA LYS A 133 17.52 -1.38 5.85
C LYS A 133 16.97 -1.90 7.19
N TYR A 134 15.71 -1.61 7.49
CA TYR A 134 15.08 -1.92 8.78
C TYR A 134 14.12 -3.13 8.70
N GLU A 135 14.13 -3.87 7.60
CA GLU A 135 13.31 -5.08 7.40
C GLU A 135 11.81 -4.81 7.65
N ALA A 136 11.31 -3.70 7.13
CA ALA A 136 9.89 -3.37 7.06
C ALA A 136 9.39 -3.54 5.61
N CYS A 137 8.19 -4.08 5.43
CA CYS A 137 7.60 -4.18 4.09
C CYS A 137 7.12 -2.81 3.59
N LEU A 138 7.44 -2.48 2.35
CA LEU A 138 6.88 -1.31 1.67
C LEU A 138 5.62 -1.72 0.89
N ILE A 139 4.48 -1.18 1.28
CA ILE A 139 3.17 -1.41 0.66
C ILE A 139 2.79 -0.16 -0.14
N LEU A 140 2.63 -0.30 -1.45
CA LEU A 140 2.10 0.74 -2.32
C LEU A 140 0.61 0.54 -2.55
N ASP A 141 -0.18 1.50 -2.07
CA ASP A 141 -1.61 1.56 -2.35
C ASP A 141 -1.84 2.26 -3.70
N GLU A 142 -2.02 1.46 -4.73
CA GLU A 142 -2.31 1.92 -6.10
C GLU A 142 -3.80 1.77 -6.47
N ILE A 143 -4.66 1.64 -5.46
CA ILE A 143 -6.11 1.46 -5.65
C ILE A 143 -6.71 2.61 -6.45
N GLN A 144 -6.28 3.83 -6.20
CA GLN A 144 -6.78 5.02 -6.89
C GLN A 144 -5.82 5.51 -7.97
N SER A 145 -4.52 5.46 -7.74
CA SER A 145 -3.49 6.01 -8.63
C SER A 145 -3.06 5.08 -9.75
N GLY A 146 -3.35 3.78 -9.63
CA GLY A 146 -2.98 2.77 -10.62
C GLY A 146 -3.81 2.78 -11.90
N TYR A 147 -3.52 1.83 -12.77
CA TYR A 147 -4.20 1.61 -14.05
C TYR A 147 -4.12 2.80 -15.01
N GLY A 148 -2.96 3.45 -15.06
CA GLY A 148 -2.68 4.53 -16.04
C GLY A 148 -3.23 5.90 -15.66
N ARG A 149 -3.85 6.06 -14.50
CA ARG A 149 -4.46 7.33 -14.07
C ARG A 149 -3.46 8.48 -13.99
N SER A 150 -2.21 8.20 -13.62
CA SER A 150 -1.14 9.19 -13.52
C SER A 150 -0.26 9.29 -14.79
N GLY A 151 -0.54 8.50 -15.84
CA GLY A 151 0.26 8.41 -17.06
C GLY A 151 1.23 7.22 -17.08
N LYS A 152 1.58 6.63 -15.95
CA LYS A 152 2.23 5.31 -15.83
C LYS A 152 1.23 4.28 -15.29
N PHE A 153 1.53 2.99 -15.46
CA PHE A 153 0.61 1.95 -14.99
C PHE A 153 0.37 2.08 -13.48
N PHE A 154 1.44 2.27 -12.70
CA PHE A 154 1.40 2.63 -11.28
C PHE A 154 2.09 3.97 -11.04
N ALA A 155 1.58 4.79 -10.13
CA ALA A 155 2.13 6.10 -9.85
C ALA A 155 3.55 6.03 -9.26
N HIS A 156 3.85 5.06 -8.40
CA HIS A 156 5.20 4.89 -7.82
C HIS A 156 6.30 4.62 -8.87
N GLN A 157 5.92 4.22 -10.09
CA GLN A 157 6.90 3.98 -11.16
C GLN A 157 7.62 5.26 -11.65
N TYR A 158 7.12 6.45 -11.30
CA TYR A 158 7.87 7.69 -11.53
C TYR A 158 9.16 7.71 -10.70
N ALA A 159 9.11 7.28 -9.46
CA ALA A 159 10.28 7.16 -8.58
C ALA A 159 11.20 5.98 -8.91
N ARG A 160 10.79 5.07 -9.81
CA ARG A 160 11.56 3.88 -10.22
C ARG A 160 11.94 2.98 -9.05
N ILE A 161 11.06 2.84 -8.08
CA ILE A 161 11.22 1.92 -6.95
C ILE A 161 10.43 0.62 -7.19
N LYS A 162 10.81 -0.44 -6.47
CA LYS A 162 10.11 -1.72 -6.45
C LYS A 162 9.61 -1.97 -5.02
N PRO A 163 8.29 -1.88 -4.76
CA PRO A 163 7.72 -2.17 -3.44
C PRO A 163 7.67 -3.68 -3.17
N ASP A 164 7.43 -4.07 -1.93
CA ASP A 164 7.23 -5.48 -1.59
C ASP A 164 5.81 -5.94 -1.92
N LEU A 165 4.82 -5.06 -1.73
CA LEU A 165 3.40 -5.33 -1.95
C LEU A 165 2.74 -4.17 -2.70
N ILE A 166 1.84 -4.48 -3.65
CA ILE A 166 1.06 -3.47 -4.37
C ILE A 166 -0.41 -3.85 -4.29
N THR A 167 -1.24 -2.95 -3.74
CA THR A 167 -2.69 -3.15 -3.69
C THR A 167 -3.38 -2.44 -4.86
N VAL A 168 -4.33 -3.13 -5.47
CA VAL A 168 -5.08 -2.63 -6.63
C VAL A 168 -6.57 -2.90 -6.46
N ALA A 169 -7.40 -1.98 -6.94
CA ALA A 169 -8.85 -2.10 -7.01
C ALA A 169 -9.39 -1.14 -8.08
N LYS A 170 -10.62 -0.70 -7.97
CA LYS A 170 -11.25 0.28 -8.88
C LYS A 170 -11.04 -0.07 -10.35
N GLY A 171 -9.95 0.37 -10.95
CA GLY A 171 -9.64 0.15 -12.37
C GLY A 171 -9.58 -1.31 -12.79
N ILE A 172 -9.15 -2.23 -11.92
CA ILE A 172 -9.05 -3.66 -12.23
C ILE A 172 -10.41 -4.28 -12.57
N GLY A 173 -11.47 -3.85 -11.88
CA GLY A 173 -12.82 -4.40 -12.03
C GLY A 173 -13.69 -3.70 -13.06
N ASN A 174 -13.27 -2.54 -13.57
CA ASN A 174 -14.07 -1.71 -14.48
C ASN A 174 -15.55 -1.55 -14.04
N GLY A 175 -15.75 -1.31 -12.73
CA GLY A 175 -17.06 -1.18 -12.10
C GLY A 175 -17.56 -2.45 -11.39
N PHE A 176 -16.97 -3.61 -11.64
CA PHE A 176 -17.26 -4.82 -10.88
C PHE A 176 -16.49 -4.84 -9.55
N PRO A 177 -17.12 -5.29 -8.42
CA PRO A 177 -16.43 -5.41 -7.13
C PRO A 177 -15.29 -6.42 -7.20
N MET A 178 -14.07 -5.92 -7.33
CA MET A 178 -12.88 -6.71 -7.51
C MET A 178 -11.64 -5.92 -7.07
N SER A 179 -10.69 -6.60 -6.48
CA SER A 179 -9.39 -6.06 -6.10
C SER A 179 -8.30 -7.13 -6.17
N GLY A 180 -7.07 -6.74 -5.95
CA GLY A 180 -5.95 -7.66 -5.90
C GLY A 180 -4.79 -7.12 -5.08
N LEU A 181 -3.92 -8.04 -4.73
CA LEU A 181 -2.65 -7.79 -4.09
C LEU A 181 -1.56 -8.46 -4.92
N LEU A 182 -0.61 -7.70 -5.39
CA LEU A 182 0.61 -8.17 -6.04
C LEU A 182 1.68 -8.37 -4.95
N ILE A 183 2.31 -9.56 -4.97
CA ILE A 183 3.22 -10.07 -3.91
C ILE A 183 4.52 -10.51 -4.54
#